data_475b97916e73fc39b1367f8828dd92f7
#
_entry.id   475b97916e73fc39b1367f8828dd92f7
#
_cell.length_a   1.000
_cell.length_b   1.000
_cell.length_c   1.000
_cell.angle_alpha   90.00
_cell.angle_beta   90.00
_cell.angle_gamma   90.00
#
_symmetry.space_group_name_H-M   'P 1'
#
loop_
_entity.id
_entity.type
_entity.pdbx_description
1 polymer ?
#
loop_
_entity_poly.entity_id
_entity_poly.type
_entity_poly.pdbx_seq_one_letter_code
_entity_poly.pdbx_strand_id
1 'polypeptide(L)'
;MTDPHPTAAASSDLTAWIGRQQTTTDTATPVPYQALAATLDWPIEAPPAGTELPYLWHWLYFLPMHRQSEIGPDGHARRGGFLPPVPLPRRMWAGSQFTFHRPLRVGDAITRLSTIESVTEKSGRTGPLVFVKVRHEVRRTDEPELALTEFHDIVYREAPKAGDVAPPPKRAPERSAWEKPWVPDDVLLFRYSALTFNGHRIHYDRQYVTQVEGYPGLIVHGPLIAT
;
A
#
# COMPACT_ATOMS: atom_id res chain seq x y z
N MET A 1 -11.18 40.39 -24.91
CA MET A 1 -10.81 40.03 -23.52
C MET A 1 -10.18 38.62 -23.60
N THR A 2 -8.90 38.58 -23.55
CA THR A 2 -8.11 37.33 -23.63
C THR A 2 -8.00 36.78 -22.22
N ASP A 3 -8.57 35.57 -22.00
CA ASP A 3 -8.38 34.81 -20.77
C ASP A 3 -6.89 34.47 -20.58
N PRO A 4 -6.35 34.68 -19.39
CA PRO A 4 -4.97 34.26 -19.12
C PRO A 4 -4.93 32.72 -19.00
N HIS A 5 -4.10 32.09 -19.84
CA HIS A 5 -3.71 30.69 -19.68
C HIS A 5 -3.21 30.46 -18.24
N PRO A 6 -3.60 29.34 -17.59
CA PRO A 6 -3.04 29.00 -16.30
C PRO A 6 -1.54 28.74 -16.47
N THR A 7 -0.76 29.56 -15.81
CA THR A 7 0.69 29.40 -15.65
C THR A 7 1.00 27.99 -15.19
N ALA A 8 1.92 27.32 -15.88
CA ALA A 8 2.49 26.04 -15.50
C ALA A 8 2.89 26.11 -14.01
N ALA A 9 2.30 25.25 -13.21
CA ALA A 9 2.67 25.11 -11.79
C ALA A 9 4.17 24.80 -11.74
N ALA A 10 4.90 25.65 -11.01
CA ALA A 10 6.31 25.43 -10.75
C ALA A 10 6.52 23.99 -10.24
N SER A 11 7.43 23.27 -10.88
CA SER A 11 7.86 21.93 -10.43
C SER A 11 8.30 22.07 -8.98
N SER A 12 7.45 21.69 -8.03
CA SER A 12 7.81 21.64 -6.63
C SER A 12 8.94 20.62 -6.50
N ASP A 13 10.06 21.02 -5.93
CA ASP A 13 11.18 20.12 -5.68
C ASP A 13 10.71 18.97 -4.76
N LEU A 14 10.42 17.82 -5.36
CA LEU A 14 9.94 16.65 -4.63
C LEU A 14 11.01 16.07 -3.69
N THR A 15 12.30 16.40 -3.93
CA THR A 15 13.41 15.93 -3.09
C THR A 15 13.39 16.58 -1.71
N ALA A 16 12.74 17.73 -1.54
CA ALA A 16 12.52 18.36 -0.25
C ALA A 16 11.73 17.50 0.76
N TRP A 17 11.06 16.43 0.29
CA TRP A 17 10.39 15.45 1.14
C TRP A 17 11.33 14.39 1.72
N ILE A 18 12.53 14.22 1.18
CA ILE A 18 13.51 13.24 1.68
C ILE A 18 13.88 13.57 3.13
N GLY A 19 13.91 12.55 3.98
CA GLY A 19 14.16 12.67 5.41
C GLY A 19 12.93 13.04 6.24
N ARG A 20 11.76 13.32 5.60
CA ARG A 20 10.51 13.57 6.34
C ARG A 20 10.08 12.34 7.10
N GLN A 21 9.68 12.54 8.35
CA GLN A 21 9.30 11.45 9.25
C GLN A 21 7.86 11.58 9.72
N GLN A 22 7.26 10.45 10.02
CA GLN A 22 5.95 10.31 10.67
C GLN A 22 6.00 9.16 11.66
N THR A 23 5.57 9.39 12.88
CA THR A 23 5.40 8.34 13.89
C THR A 23 3.92 8.03 14.06
N THR A 24 3.59 6.75 14.11
CA THR A 24 2.23 6.25 14.37
C THR A 24 2.31 5.18 15.46
N THR A 25 1.38 5.21 16.39
CA THR A 25 1.25 4.20 17.45
C THR A 25 -0.05 3.43 17.28
N ASP A 26 -0.05 2.17 17.72
CA ASP A 26 -1.22 1.29 17.69
C ASP A 26 -1.10 0.21 18.77
N THR A 27 -2.08 -0.67 18.86
CA THR A 27 -2.04 -1.88 19.68
C THR A 27 -2.38 -3.08 18.81
N ALA A 28 -1.57 -4.11 18.86
CA ALA A 28 -1.79 -5.36 18.12
C ALA A 28 -2.95 -6.15 18.73
N THR A 29 -4.18 -5.65 18.57
CA THR A 29 -5.40 -6.27 19.13
C THR A 29 -5.74 -7.57 18.39
N PRO A 30 -6.47 -8.52 19.03
CA PRO A 30 -6.78 -9.82 18.42
C PRO A 30 -7.79 -9.74 17.27
N VAL A 31 -8.63 -8.71 17.20
CA VAL A 31 -9.73 -8.63 16.22
C VAL A 31 -9.24 -8.59 14.77
N PRO A 32 -8.27 -7.74 14.37
CA PRO A 32 -7.74 -7.76 13.01
C PRO A 32 -7.10 -9.11 12.64
N TYR A 33 -6.41 -9.76 13.59
CA TYR A 33 -5.87 -11.10 13.42
C TYR A 33 -6.96 -12.11 13.06
N GLN A 34 -8.02 -12.22 13.89
CA GLN A 34 -9.14 -13.12 13.66
C GLN A 34 -9.85 -12.83 12.33
N ALA A 35 -10.04 -11.56 12.01
CA ALA A 35 -10.72 -11.14 10.79
C ALA A 35 -9.94 -11.50 9.53
N LEU A 36 -8.60 -11.39 9.54
CA LEU A 36 -7.78 -11.86 8.41
C LEU A 36 -7.75 -13.39 8.36
N ALA A 37 -7.62 -14.10 9.49
CA ALA A 37 -7.71 -15.55 9.56
C ALA A 37 -9.03 -16.03 8.92
N ALA A 38 -10.17 -15.44 9.31
CA ALA A 38 -11.47 -15.74 8.71
C ALA A 38 -11.56 -15.41 7.20
N THR A 39 -10.83 -14.39 6.75
CA THR A 39 -10.79 -14.00 5.33
C THR A 39 -9.98 -14.98 4.49
N LEU A 40 -8.99 -15.64 5.09
CA LEU A 40 -8.09 -16.60 4.44
C LEU A 40 -8.47 -18.07 4.71
N ASP A 41 -9.64 -18.34 5.32
CA ASP A 41 -10.09 -19.66 5.74
C ASP A 41 -9.13 -20.37 6.73
N TRP A 42 -8.50 -19.58 7.59
CA TRP A 42 -7.72 -20.10 8.71
C TRP A 42 -8.59 -20.26 9.96
N PRO A 43 -8.15 -21.02 10.99
CA PRO A 43 -8.86 -21.07 12.27
C PRO A 43 -9.12 -19.68 12.86
N ILE A 44 -10.36 -19.45 13.29
CA ILE A 44 -10.85 -18.13 13.72
C ILE A 44 -10.91 -17.95 15.25
N GLU A 45 -10.33 -18.87 16.01
CA GLU A 45 -10.25 -18.74 17.46
C GLU A 45 -9.50 -17.45 17.84
N ALA A 46 -9.96 -16.81 18.92
CA ALA A 46 -9.29 -15.62 19.41
C ALA A 46 -7.87 -15.98 19.87
N PRO A 47 -6.83 -15.40 19.26
CA PRO A 47 -5.47 -15.70 19.68
C PRO A 47 -5.27 -15.18 21.12
N PRO A 48 -4.70 -15.99 22.03
CA PRO A 48 -4.30 -15.52 23.34
C PRO A 48 -3.34 -14.33 23.27
N ALA A 49 -3.32 -13.48 24.29
CA ALA A 49 -2.29 -12.47 24.42
C ALA A 49 -0.90 -13.12 24.39
N GLY A 50 0.05 -12.50 23.71
CA GLY A 50 1.38 -13.04 23.49
C GLY A 50 1.52 -13.96 22.27
N THR A 51 0.43 -14.31 21.57
CA THR A 51 0.51 -15.04 20.29
C THR A 51 1.29 -14.22 19.26
N GLU A 52 2.26 -14.83 18.60
CA GLU A 52 3.04 -14.17 17.55
C GLU A 52 2.18 -13.83 16.34
N LEU A 53 2.35 -12.61 15.82
CA LEU A 53 1.73 -12.23 14.55
C LEU A 53 2.45 -12.96 13.41
N PRO A 54 1.74 -13.58 12.48
CA PRO A 54 2.34 -14.07 11.24
C PRO A 54 3.07 -12.94 10.50
N TYR A 55 4.07 -13.28 9.70
CA TYR A 55 4.75 -12.32 8.86
C TYR A 55 3.76 -11.56 7.98
N LEU A 56 4.00 -10.26 7.79
CA LEU A 56 3.19 -9.31 7.04
C LEU A 56 1.85 -8.93 7.69
N TRP A 57 1.39 -9.61 8.72
CA TRP A 57 0.14 -9.27 9.41
C TRP A 57 0.22 -7.96 10.22
N HIS A 58 1.41 -7.37 10.36
CA HIS A 58 1.56 -6.01 10.87
C HIS A 58 0.85 -4.96 10.00
N TRP A 59 0.53 -5.25 8.72
CA TRP A 59 -0.27 -4.39 7.86
C TRP A 59 -1.74 -4.25 8.27
N LEU A 60 -2.21 -5.08 9.20
CA LEU A 60 -3.54 -4.96 9.81
C LEU A 60 -3.62 -3.83 10.84
N TYR A 61 -2.49 -3.26 11.18
CA TYR A 61 -2.34 -2.21 12.18
C TYR A 61 -1.78 -0.94 11.52
N PHE A 62 -1.74 0.16 12.29
CA PHE A 62 -1.32 1.47 11.78
C PHE A 62 -2.15 1.93 10.56
N LEU A 63 -3.45 1.68 10.60
CA LEU A 63 -4.35 1.94 9.49
C LEU A 63 -4.32 3.42 9.06
N PRO A 64 -4.43 3.73 7.75
CA PRO A 64 -4.36 5.10 7.23
C PRO A 64 -5.66 5.87 7.51
N MET A 65 -5.82 6.37 8.73
CA MET A 65 -7.01 7.10 9.19
C MET A 65 -7.05 8.51 8.61
N HIS A 66 -7.72 8.66 7.48
CA HIS A 66 -8.00 9.96 6.86
C HIS A 66 -9.50 10.28 6.92
N ARG A 67 -9.85 11.55 7.07
CA ARG A 67 -11.25 11.98 6.99
C ARG A 67 -11.78 11.75 5.58
N GLN A 68 -13.07 11.48 5.43
CA GLN A 68 -13.71 11.30 4.12
C GLN A 68 -13.47 12.48 3.19
N SER A 69 -13.44 13.70 3.72
CA SER A 69 -13.15 14.93 2.96
C SER A 69 -11.70 15.03 2.45
N GLU A 70 -10.80 14.21 2.99
CA GLU A 70 -9.37 14.16 2.61
C GLU A 70 -9.10 13.06 1.58
N ILE A 71 -10.10 12.27 1.20
CA ILE A 71 -9.98 11.21 0.22
C ILE A 71 -10.15 11.77 -1.20
N GLY A 72 -9.29 11.30 -2.11
CA GLY A 72 -9.35 11.60 -3.53
C GLY A 72 -10.35 10.70 -4.28
N PRO A 73 -10.59 10.98 -5.57
CA PRO A 73 -11.57 10.25 -6.37
C PRO A 73 -11.18 8.78 -6.62
N ASP A 74 -9.90 8.43 -6.49
CA ASP A 74 -9.36 7.07 -6.59
C ASP A 74 -9.51 6.27 -5.30
N GLY A 75 -9.93 6.91 -4.20
CA GLY A 75 -10.06 6.30 -2.87
C GLY A 75 -8.81 6.40 -2.00
N HIS A 76 -7.73 6.97 -2.48
CA HIS A 76 -6.56 7.27 -1.65
C HIS A 76 -6.70 8.63 -0.97
N ALA A 77 -5.94 8.83 0.12
CA ALA A 77 -5.74 10.16 0.69
C ALA A 77 -5.18 11.14 -0.36
N ARG A 78 -5.66 12.39 -0.33
CA ARG A 78 -5.15 13.46 -1.18
C ARG A 78 -3.65 13.65 -0.96
N ARG A 79 -2.97 14.13 -1.99
CA ARG A 79 -1.51 14.28 -1.98
C ARG A 79 -1.04 15.47 -1.17
N GLY A 80 0.26 15.47 -0.80
CA GLY A 80 0.87 16.57 -0.04
C GLY A 80 0.76 16.42 1.48
N GLY A 81 0.26 15.26 1.96
CA GLY A 81 0.36 14.87 3.36
C GLY A 81 1.77 14.41 3.71
N PHE A 82 1.93 13.21 4.26
CA PHE A 82 3.26 12.62 4.52
C PHE A 82 4.03 12.40 3.21
N LEU A 83 3.40 11.81 2.20
CA LEU A 83 4.01 11.60 0.88
C LEU A 83 4.03 12.90 0.04
N PRO A 84 5.02 13.05 -0.87
CA PRO A 84 5.16 14.24 -1.70
C PRO A 84 3.96 14.43 -2.65
N PRO A 85 3.68 15.68 -3.06
CA PRO A 85 2.58 16.01 -3.96
C PRO A 85 2.93 15.72 -5.43
N VAL A 86 3.27 14.47 -5.72
CA VAL A 86 3.64 14.03 -7.07
C VAL A 86 2.50 14.31 -8.05
N PRO A 87 2.72 15.02 -9.18
CA PRO A 87 1.66 15.44 -10.10
C PRO A 87 1.17 14.33 -11.05
N LEU A 88 1.69 13.09 -10.91
CA LEU A 88 1.28 11.95 -11.75
C LEU A 88 0.02 11.27 -11.20
N PRO A 89 -1.00 10.98 -12.03
CA PRO A 89 -2.33 10.58 -11.56
C PRO A 89 -2.36 9.22 -10.84
N ARG A 90 -1.62 8.23 -11.30
CA ARG A 90 -1.64 6.87 -10.75
C ARG A 90 -0.58 6.67 -9.68
N ARG A 91 -0.98 6.12 -8.53
CA ARG A 91 -0.11 5.71 -7.43
C ARG A 91 -0.30 4.23 -7.16
N MET A 92 0.79 3.48 -7.15
CA MET A 92 0.78 2.03 -6.98
C MET A 92 1.86 1.56 -6.01
N TRP A 93 1.59 0.50 -5.29
CA TRP A 93 2.61 -0.29 -4.61
C TRP A 93 3.50 -0.98 -5.65
N ALA A 94 4.79 -0.71 -5.64
CA ALA A 94 5.75 -1.32 -6.56
C ALA A 94 6.42 -2.56 -5.95
N GLY A 95 6.47 -2.62 -4.62
CA GLY A 95 7.05 -3.73 -3.87
C GLY A 95 7.48 -3.30 -2.47
N SER A 96 7.89 -4.27 -1.66
CA SER A 96 8.51 -4.04 -0.36
C SER A 96 9.63 -5.04 -0.13
N GLN A 97 10.60 -4.61 0.67
CA GLN A 97 11.66 -5.46 1.20
C GLN A 97 11.59 -5.45 2.71
N PHE A 98 11.63 -6.63 3.34
CA PHE A 98 11.48 -6.79 4.77
C PHE A 98 12.73 -7.38 5.42
N THR A 99 13.02 -6.90 6.63
CA THR A 99 13.89 -7.57 7.58
C THR A 99 13.13 -7.75 8.88
N PHE A 100 12.85 -8.99 9.25
CA PHE A 100 12.20 -9.34 10.51
C PHE A 100 13.29 -9.61 11.55
N HIS A 101 13.25 -8.86 12.64
CA HIS A 101 14.25 -8.95 13.73
C HIS A 101 13.68 -9.73 14.91
N ARG A 102 12.40 -9.47 15.26
CA ARG A 102 11.68 -10.08 16.38
C ARG A 102 10.20 -10.21 16.05
N PRO A 103 9.48 -11.19 16.60
CA PRO A 103 8.04 -11.27 16.41
C PRO A 103 7.34 -10.14 17.17
N LEU A 104 6.33 -9.55 16.52
CA LEU A 104 5.28 -8.79 17.19
C LEU A 104 4.24 -9.78 17.72
N ARG A 105 3.58 -9.42 18.83
CA ARG A 105 2.64 -10.31 19.51
C ARG A 105 1.29 -9.63 19.73
N VAL A 106 0.25 -10.42 19.78
CA VAL A 106 -1.08 -9.96 20.18
C VAL A 106 -1.02 -9.38 21.59
N GLY A 107 -1.50 -8.16 21.75
CA GLY A 107 -1.45 -7.38 22.99
C GLY A 107 -0.32 -6.34 23.03
N ASP A 108 0.67 -6.42 22.13
CA ASP A 108 1.77 -5.46 22.10
C ASP A 108 1.27 -4.04 21.78
N ALA A 109 1.70 -3.05 22.55
CA ALA A 109 1.69 -1.66 22.14
C ALA A 109 2.83 -1.47 21.13
N ILE A 110 2.53 -0.98 19.95
CA ILE A 110 3.45 -0.92 18.82
C ILE A 110 3.61 0.50 18.28
N THR A 111 4.81 0.83 17.82
CA THR A 111 5.15 2.12 17.22
C THR A 111 5.80 1.89 15.86
N ARG A 112 5.35 2.64 14.86
CA ARG A 112 5.95 2.69 13.53
C ARG A 112 6.52 4.08 13.27
N LEU A 113 7.82 4.17 13.00
CA LEU A 113 8.49 5.32 12.44
C LEU A 113 8.61 5.14 10.94
N SER A 114 8.04 6.05 10.17
CA SER A 114 8.12 6.08 8.70
C SER A 114 9.02 7.22 8.28
N THR A 115 10.00 6.96 7.42
CA THR A 115 10.94 7.96 6.88
C THR A 115 10.94 7.88 5.36
N ILE A 116 10.80 9.01 4.66
CA ILE A 116 11.00 9.06 3.21
C ILE A 116 12.50 8.97 2.93
N GLU A 117 12.94 7.82 2.42
CA GLU A 117 14.35 7.55 2.15
C GLU A 117 14.84 8.17 0.84
N SER A 118 13.98 8.12 -0.18
CA SER A 118 14.33 8.70 -1.49
C SER A 118 13.09 9.06 -2.30
N VAL A 119 13.28 10.05 -3.16
CA VAL A 119 12.36 10.41 -4.23
C VAL A 119 13.17 10.45 -5.52
N THR A 120 12.82 9.62 -6.49
CA THR A 120 13.58 9.45 -7.73
C THR A 120 12.67 9.59 -8.94
N GLU A 121 12.96 10.57 -9.77
CA GLU A 121 12.30 10.74 -11.06
C GLU A 121 13.01 9.92 -12.13
N LYS A 122 12.26 9.24 -12.96
CA LYS A 122 12.76 8.45 -14.09
C LYS A 122 11.93 8.71 -15.33
N SER A 123 12.55 8.64 -16.48
CA SER A 123 11.85 8.60 -17.76
C SER A 123 11.73 7.13 -18.19
N GLY A 124 10.51 6.62 -18.17
CA GLY A 124 10.20 5.27 -18.65
C GLY A 124 9.73 5.28 -20.11
N ARG A 125 9.62 4.11 -20.72
CA ARG A 125 9.11 3.94 -22.09
C ARG A 125 7.70 4.50 -22.26
N THR A 126 6.88 4.49 -21.22
CA THR A 126 5.47 4.95 -21.22
C THR A 126 5.27 6.32 -20.58
N GLY A 127 6.34 7.10 -20.42
CA GLY A 127 6.30 8.45 -19.83
C GLY A 127 7.05 8.58 -18.51
N PRO A 128 6.88 9.70 -17.80
CA PRO A 128 7.55 9.97 -16.56
C PRO A 128 7.08 9.02 -15.44
N LEU A 129 8.01 8.67 -14.58
CA LEU A 129 7.79 7.87 -13.37
C LEU A 129 8.42 8.58 -12.19
N VAL A 130 7.76 8.57 -11.05
CA VAL A 130 8.35 8.99 -9.78
C VAL A 130 8.29 7.83 -8.80
N PHE A 131 9.44 7.46 -8.26
CA PHE A 131 9.54 6.46 -7.21
C PHE A 131 9.74 7.15 -5.87
N VAL A 132 8.95 6.76 -4.88
CA VAL A 132 9.12 7.18 -3.50
C VAL A 132 9.40 5.94 -2.67
N LYS A 133 10.56 5.89 -2.03
CA LYS A 133 10.91 4.83 -1.09
C LYS A 133 10.67 5.31 0.32
N VAL A 134 9.87 4.56 1.08
CA VAL A 134 9.61 4.83 2.49
C VAL A 134 10.19 3.69 3.31
N ARG A 135 11.00 4.01 4.31
CA ARG A 135 11.43 3.07 5.33
C ARG A 135 10.46 3.15 6.50
N HIS A 136 9.90 2.00 6.87
CA HIS A 136 9.11 1.81 8.08
C HIS A 136 9.91 0.98 9.07
N GLU A 137 10.07 1.52 10.28
CA GLU A 137 10.70 0.86 11.41
C GLU A 137 9.63 0.61 12.47
N VAL A 138 9.32 -0.66 12.72
CA VAL A 138 8.30 -1.06 13.68
C VAL A 138 8.94 -1.70 14.89
N ARG A 139 8.47 -1.31 16.08
CA ARG A 139 8.94 -1.84 17.36
C ARG A 139 7.80 -1.92 18.36
N ARG A 140 8.01 -2.63 19.46
CA ARG A 140 7.18 -2.44 20.65
C ARG A 140 7.45 -1.04 21.21
N THR A 141 6.41 -0.39 21.69
CA THR A 141 6.50 1.04 22.10
C THR A 141 7.46 1.26 23.26
N ASP A 142 7.54 0.29 24.17
CA ASP A 142 8.38 0.30 25.38
C ASP A 142 9.78 -0.27 25.17
N GLU A 143 10.10 -0.76 23.96
CA GLU A 143 11.41 -1.35 23.63
C GLU A 143 12.13 -0.53 22.56
N PRO A 144 13.46 -0.33 22.69
CA PRO A 144 14.23 0.37 21.68
C PRO A 144 14.53 -0.48 20.44
N GLU A 145 14.50 -1.81 20.56
CA GLU A 145 14.84 -2.73 19.49
C GLU A 145 13.73 -2.85 18.46
N LEU A 146 14.10 -2.91 17.18
CA LEU A 146 13.18 -3.09 16.09
C LEU A 146 12.61 -4.51 16.06
N ALA A 147 11.31 -4.62 15.79
CA ALA A 147 10.67 -5.86 15.44
C ALA A 147 10.81 -6.16 13.94
N LEU A 148 10.63 -5.15 13.11
CA LEU A 148 10.84 -5.28 11.66
C LEU A 148 11.23 -3.93 11.03
N THR A 149 11.90 -4.04 9.89
CA THR A 149 12.15 -2.93 8.96
C THR A 149 11.52 -3.28 7.62
N GLU A 150 10.73 -2.38 7.07
CA GLU A 150 10.15 -2.47 5.73
C GLU A 150 10.66 -1.31 4.88
N PHE A 151 11.17 -1.58 3.67
CA PHE A 151 11.36 -0.60 2.62
C PHE A 151 10.20 -0.74 1.63
N HIS A 152 9.33 0.25 1.60
CA HIS A 152 8.15 0.30 0.77
C HIS A 152 8.40 1.17 -0.45
N ASP A 153 8.38 0.58 -1.63
CA ASP A 153 8.54 1.27 -2.90
C ASP A 153 7.16 1.62 -3.48
N ILE A 154 6.92 2.91 -3.63
CA ILE A 154 5.71 3.48 -4.25
C ILE A 154 6.09 4.04 -5.62
N VAL A 155 5.32 3.72 -6.65
CA VAL A 155 5.52 4.30 -7.99
C VAL A 155 4.32 5.17 -8.37
N TYR A 156 4.62 6.33 -8.91
CA TYR A 156 3.66 7.23 -9.54
C TYR A 156 3.91 7.23 -11.05
N ARG A 157 2.84 7.24 -11.84
CA ARG A 157 2.90 7.22 -13.30
C ARG A 157 1.72 7.94 -13.94
N GLU A 158 1.86 8.24 -15.23
CA GLU A 158 0.76 8.73 -16.06
C GLU A 158 -0.36 7.69 -16.20
N ALA A 159 -1.56 8.18 -16.48
CA ALA A 159 -2.65 7.35 -16.95
C ALA A 159 -2.32 6.79 -18.34
N PRO A 160 -2.77 5.57 -18.69
CA PRO A 160 -2.63 5.07 -20.06
C PRO A 160 -3.31 6.04 -21.04
N LYS A 161 -2.68 6.21 -22.18
CA LYS A 161 -3.28 6.97 -23.29
C LYS A 161 -4.12 6.04 -24.16
N ALA A 162 -5.09 6.61 -24.84
CA ALA A 162 -5.85 5.85 -25.84
C ALA A 162 -4.89 5.26 -26.89
N GLY A 163 -4.96 3.95 -27.10
CA GLY A 163 -4.06 3.24 -28.00
C GLY A 163 -2.80 2.66 -27.37
N ASP A 164 -2.54 2.92 -26.08
CA ASP A 164 -1.43 2.25 -25.38
C ASP A 164 -1.68 0.74 -25.31
N VAL A 165 -0.71 -0.03 -25.81
CA VAL A 165 -0.75 -1.49 -25.71
C VAL A 165 -0.05 -1.91 -24.43
N ALA A 166 -0.78 -2.62 -23.54
CA ALA A 166 -0.18 -3.20 -22.36
C ALA A 166 0.95 -4.17 -22.77
N PRO A 167 2.09 -4.17 -22.09
CA PRO A 167 3.12 -5.16 -22.34
C PRO A 167 2.57 -6.57 -22.08
N PRO A 168 3.04 -7.59 -22.84
CA PRO A 168 2.60 -8.95 -22.58
C PRO A 168 2.92 -9.35 -21.14
N PRO A 169 2.04 -10.13 -20.49
CA PRO A 169 2.27 -10.59 -19.13
C PRO A 169 3.54 -11.46 -19.08
N LYS A 170 4.33 -11.30 -18.04
CA LYS A 170 5.44 -12.20 -17.77
C LYS A 170 4.86 -13.57 -17.39
N ARG A 171 5.36 -14.63 -18.01
CA ARG A 171 4.99 -15.99 -17.62
C ARG A 171 5.54 -16.29 -16.23
N ALA A 172 4.72 -16.97 -15.41
CA ALA A 172 5.19 -17.55 -14.18
C ALA A 172 6.22 -18.66 -14.45
N PRO A 173 7.10 -19.00 -13.50
CA PRO A 173 7.96 -20.19 -13.59
C PRO A 173 7.10 -21.44 -13.83
N GLU A 174 7.58 -22.35 -14.68
CA GLU A 174 6.85 -23.60 -15.00
C GLU A 174 6.82 -24.60 -13.85
N ARG A 175 7.71 -24.45 -12.86
CA ARG A 175 7.81 -25.31 -11.68
C ARG A 175 7.92 -24.46 -10.43
N SER A 176 7.13 -24.80 -9.43
CA SER A 176 7.21 -24.28 -8.07
C SER A 176 7.57 -25.39 -7.10
N ALA A 177 8.31 -25.05 -6.04
CA ALA A 177 8.56 -25.96 -4.93
C ALA A 177 7.33 -26.15 -4.04
N TRP A 178 6.39 -25.20 -4.08
CA TRP A 178 5.16 -25.20 -3.31
C TRP A 178 4.08 -24.42 -4.08
N GLU A 179 2.86 -24.93 -4.07
CA GLU A 179 1.70 -24.34 -4.70
C GLU A 179 0.48 -24.39 -3.78
N LYS A 180 -0.24 -23.30 -3.69
CA LYS A 180 -1.55 -23.23 -3.10
C LYS A 180 -2.48 -22.50 -4.07
N PRO A 181 -3.45 -23.17 -4.70
CA PRO A 181 -4.43 -22.51 -5.54
C PRO A 181 -5.33 -21.63 -4.68
N TRP A 182 -5.58 -20.43 -5.15
CA TRP A 182 -6.38 -19.46 -4.43
C TRP A 182 -7.13 -18.56 -5.42
N VAL A 183 -8.43 -18.34 -5.20
CA VAL A 183 -9.29 -17.56 -6.08
C VAL A 183 -9.79 -16.34 -5.31
N PRO A 184 -9.20 -15.15 -5.53
CA PRO A 184 -9.64 -13.93 -4.89
C PRO A 184 -10.91 -13.41 -5.59
N ASP A 185 -12.07 -13.67 -5.00
CA ASP A 185 -13.34 -13.13 -5.46
C ASP A 185 -13.57 -11.68 -4.97
N ASP A 186 -14.63 -11.05 -5.46
CA ASP A 186 -14.98 -9.67 -5.13
C ASP A 186 -15.18 -9.48 -3.62
N VAL A 187 -15.75 -10.47 -2.93
CA VAL A 187 -16.02 -10.43 -1.49
C VAL A 187 -14.71 -10.45 -0.69
N LEU A 188 -13.79 -11.33 -1.08
CA LEU A 188 -12.48 -11.42 -0.44
C LEU A 188 -11.69 -10.14 -0.62
N LEU A 189 -11.67 -9.56 -1.84
CA LEU A 189 -10.99 -8.29 -2.10
C LEU A 189 -11.58 -7.15 -1.27
N PHE A 190 -12.90 -7.07 -1.17
CA PHE A 190 -13.58 -6.09 -0.31
C PHE A 190 -13.20 -6.28 1.17
N ARG A 191 -13.23 -7.53 1.67
CA ARG A 191 -12.87 -7.82 3.07
C ARG A 191 -11.43 -7.40 3.38
N TYR A 192 -10.49 -7.69 2.48
CA TYR A 192 -9.09 -7.27 2.66
C TYR A 192 -8.94 -5.74 2.62
N SER A 193 -9.62 -5.05 1.71
CA SER A 193 -9.69 -3.58 1.70
C SER A 193 -10.21 -3.02 3.03
N ALA A 194 -11.28 -3.61 3.57
CA ALA A 194 -11.85 -3.19 4.85
C ALA A 194 -10.89 -3.41 6.01
N LEU A 195 -10.22 -4.58 6.06
CA LEU A 195 -9.25 -4.93 7.11
C LEU A 195 -8.03 -4.01 7.14
N THR A 196 -7.56 -3.59 5.98
CA THR A 196 -6.39 -2.71 5.84
C THR A 196 -6.77 -1.24 5.71
N PHE A 197 -8.05 -0.92 5.81
CA PHE A 197 -8.63 0.42 5.58
C PHE A 197 -8.17 1.01 4.24
N ASN A 198 -7.99 0.16 3.25
CA ASN A 198 -7.54 0.54 1.91
C ASN A 198 -8.72 0.93 1.04
N GLY A 199 -8.92 2.23 0.86
CA GLY A 199 -10.00 2.79 0.06
C GLY A 199 -9.75 2.81 -1.46
N HIS A 200 -8.64 2.27 -1.97
CA HIS A 200 -8.34 2.33 -3.41
C HIS A 200 -9.37 1.55 -4.23
N ARG A 201 -10.12 2.27 -5.05
CA ARG A 201 -11.30 1.78 -5.76
C ARG A 201 -11.03 0.63 -6.72
N ILE A 202 -9.80 0.46 -7.21
CA ILE A 202 -9.46 -0.64 -8.13
C ILE A 202 -9.68 -2.03 -7.54
N HIS A 203 -9.76 -2.14 -6.22
CA HIS A 203 -9.89 -3.41 -5.52
C HIS A 203 -11.34 -3.83 -5.26
N TYR A 204 -12.30 -2.90 -5.30
CA TYR A 204 -13.70 -3.18 -4.93
C TYR A 204 -14.75 -2.49 -5.81
N ASP A 205 -14.38 -1.49 -6.62
CA ASP A 205 -15.29 -0.77 -7.50
C ASP A 205 -15.09 -1.21 -8.96
N ARG A 206 -15.90 -2.19 -9.38
CA ARG A 206 -15.77 -2.79 -10.71
C ARG A 206 -16.03 -1.77 -11.82
N GLN A 207 -16.96 -0.83 -11.64
CA GLN A 207 -17.23 0.20 -12.64
C GLN A 207 -16.03 1.15 -12.78
N TYR A 208 -15.49 1.60 -11.66
CA TYR A 208 -14.32 2.48 -11.67
C TYR A 208 -13.10 1.82 -12.32
N VAL A 209 -12.78 0.60 -11.92
CA VAL A 209 -11.58 -0.09 -12.41
C VAL A 209 -11.64 -0.37 -13.91
N THR A 210 -12.84 -0.65 -14.45
CA THR A 210 -12.99 -0.97 -15.89
C THR A 210 -13.17 0.28 -16.74
N GLN A 211 -13.95 1.26 -16.30
CA GLN A 211 -14.29 2.44 -17.12
C GLN A 211 -13.31 3.61 -16.94
N VAL A 212 -12.71 3.76 -15.75
CA VAL A 212 -11.79 4.87 -15.47
C VAL A 212 -10.34 4.42 -15.55
N GLU A 213 -10.01 3.26 -14.96
CA GLU A 213 -8.64 2.74 -14.92
C GLU A 213 -8.29 1.87 -16.13
N GLY A 214 -9.28 1.34 -16.85
CA GLY A 214 -9.10 0.53 -18.06
C GLY A 214 -8.57 -0.88 -17.80
N TYR A 215 -8.71 -1.41 -16.59
CA TYR A 215 -8.39 -2.80 -16.30
C TYR A 215 -9.55 -3.74 -16.67
N PRO A 216 -9.29 -5.02 -16.95
CA PRO A 216 -10.35 -5.96 -17.34
C PRO A 216 -11.27 -6.36 -16.16
N GLY A 217 -10.90 -6.07 -14.94
CA GLY A 217 -11.65 -6.41 -13.71
C GLY A 217 -10.95 -5.88 -12.46
N LEU A 218 -11.45 -6.27 -11.28
CA LEU A 218 -10.86 -5.88 -10.02
C LEU A 218 -9.41 -6.34 -9.91
N ILE A 219 -8.59 -5.51 -9.31
CA ILE A 219 -7.16 -5.79 -9.11
C ILE A 219 -6.95 -6.39 -7.73
N VAL A 220 -6.24 -7.50 -7.66
CA VAL A 220 -5.83 -8.10 -6.40
C VAL A 220 -4.80 -7.20 -5.71
N HIS A 221 -4.93 -7.01 -4.41
CA HIS A 221 -3.96 -6.24 -3.64
C HIS A 221 -2.59 -6.92 -3.66
N GLY A 222 -1.54 -6.19 -4.02
CA GLY A 222 -0.18 -6.71 -3.93
C GLY A 222 0.17 -7.25 -2.53
N PRO A 223 -0.13 -6.52 -1.45
CA PRO A 223 0.03 -7.02 -0.08
C PRO A 223 -0.73 -8.32 0.21
N LEU A 224 -1.95 -8.50 -0.31
CA LEU A 224 -2.70 -9.74 -0.14
C LEU A 224 -2.02 -10.94 -0.81
N ILE A 225 -1.42 -10.72 -1.99
CA ILE A 225 -0.65 -11.77 -2.69
C ILE A 225 0.60 -12.17 -1.89
N ALA A 226 1.20 -11.22 -1.17
CA ALA A 226 2.40 -11.44 -0.36
C ALA A 226 2.10 -12.10 0.99
N THR A 227 0.88 -11.94 1.53
CA THR A 227 0.42 -12.51 2.80
C THR A 227 0.05 -13.97 2.66
#